data_f03433cfb5ee1ad01533e7a443a686c5
#
_entry.id   f03433cfb5ee1ad01533e7a443a686c5
#
_cell.length_a   1.000
_cell.length_b   1.000
_cell.length_c   1.000
_cell.angle_alpha   90.00
_cell.angle_beta   90.00
_cell.angle_gamma   90.00
#
_symmetry.space_group_name_H-M   'P 1'
#
loop_
_entity.id
_entity.type
_entity.pdbx_description
1 polymer ?
#
loop_
_entity_poly.entity_id
_entity_poly.type
_entity_poly.pdbx_seq_one_letter_code
_entity_poly.pdbx_strand_id
1 'polypeptide(L)'
;MNYPLKSLKIIFIFLLIVAQFPASVVASEYASEIFYKIRTESNSSSESIGSYSKGCLSGGMYLPSHAEYYDVLKPSRNRFWGHPDLIEFIELTSEQIFNEFGNGLLIGDLSMPRGGPMPYGHKSHQNGLDVDIYYEKKPEFQMDRFKLETYNPKSLLSPNQREINYKLWTDYQYDLLKITSKNDRVARVFVNPLIKNEICKIAIKKGDTDWLKKIRPWGGHYKHFHVRLTCPEGSKDCINQAPIKQSDGCGIELQSWLQKDKVFESNSTKIKEWMLLSELPNSCKNIIRD
;
A
#
# COMPACT_ATOMS: atom_id res chain seq x y z
N MET A 1 74.53 -54.52 -45.84
CA MET A 1 73.00 -54.41 -45.84
C MET A 1 72.60 -53.65 -44.60
N ASN A 2 72.36 -52.36 -44.74
CA ASN A 2 72.01 -51.46 -43.64
C ASN A 2 70.51 -51.19 -43.70
N TYR A 3 69.77 -51.56 -42.66
CA TYR A 3 68.36 -51.16 -42.47
C TYR A 3 68.32 -49.96 -41.54
N PRO A 4 67.60 -48.90 -41.87
CA PRO A 4 67.44 -47.77 -40.96
C PRO A 4 66.29 -48.00 -39.94
N LEU A 5 66.57 -47.72 -38.65
CA LEU A 5 65.60 -47.69 -37.60
C LEU A 5 64.61 -46.54 -37.82
N LYS A 6 63.33 -46.86 -37.92
CA LYS A 6 62.20 -45.85 -37.88
C LYS A 6 61.94 -45.41 -36.45
N SER A 7 62.22 -44.19 -36.17
CA SER A 7 61.87 -43.53 -34.91
C SER A 7 60.30 -43.32 -34.78
N LEU A 8 59.71 -43.99 -33.83
CA LEU A 8 58.23 -43.82 -33.50
C LEU A 8 58.10 -42.65 -32.58
N LYS A 9 57.53 -41.51 -33.07
CA LYS A 9 57.18 -40.36 -32.26
C LYS A 9 55.82 -40.63 -31.60
N ILE A 10 55.82 -40.83 -30.27
CA ILE A 10 54.59 -40.94 -29.45
C ILE A 10 54.16 -39.53 -29.19
N ILE A 11 53.00 -39.13 -29.78
CA ILE A 11 52.33 -37.85 -29.51
C ILE A 11 51.44 -38.06 -28.30
N PHE A 12 51.81 -37.49 -27.14
CA PHE A 12 50.94 -37.39 -25.97
C PHE A 12 49.91 -36.30 -26.21
N ILE A 13 48.66 -36.68 -26.50
CA ILE A 13 47.51 -35.75 -26.50
C ILE A 13 47.03 -35.57 -25.06
N PHE A 14 47.37 -34.42 -24.47
CA PHE A 14 46.79 -34.00 -23.21
C PHE A 14 45.36 -33.56 -23.47
N LEU A 15 44.36 -34.39 -23.12
CA LEU A 15 42.96 -34.00 -23.07
C LEU A 15 42.75 -33.11 -21.85
N LEU A 16 42.67 -31.80 -22.05
CA LEU A 16 42.21 -30.84 -21.05
C LEU A 16 40.69 -31.01 -20.87
N ILE A 17 40.29 -31.76 -19.84
CA ILE A 17 38.88 -31.81 -19.39
C ILE A 17 38.59 -30.49 -18.71
N VAL A 18 38.03 -29.54 -19.44
CA VAL A 18 37.43 -28.32 -18.84
C VAL A 18 36.14 -28.75 -18.14
N ALA A 19 36.22 -28.91 -16.84
CA ALA A 19 35.04 -29.11 -16.01
C ALA A 19 34.16 -27.84 -16.11
N GLN A 20 33.15 -27.86 -16.96
CA GLN A 20 32.14 -26.84 -17.01
C GLN A 20 31.24 -27.02 -15.74
N PHE A 21 31.56 -26.27 -14.70
CA PHE A 21 30.61 -26.10 -13.62
C PHE A 21 29.41 -25.30 -14.18
N PRO A 22 28.18 -25.82 -14.14
CA PRO A 22 27.02 -25.02 -14.51
C PRO A 22 26.98 -23.85 -13.53
N ALA A 23 27.21 -22.63 -14.02
CA ALA A 23 26.88 -21.44 -13.26
C ALA A 23 25.39 -21.51 -13.00
N SER A 24 25.01 -21.86 -11.78
CA SER A 24 23.62 -21.76 -11.34
C SER A 24 23.24 -20.28 -11.45
N VAL A 25 22.57 -19.92 -12.52
CA VAL A 25 21.89 -18.64 -12.64
C VAL A 25 20.83 -18.66 -11.55
N VAL A 26 21.15 -18.11 -10.39
CA VAL A 26 20.16 -17.81 -9.37
C VAL A 26 19.27 -16.75 -10.01
N ALA A 27 18.14 -17.17 -10.55
CA ALA A 27 17.13 -16.26 -11.02
C ALA A 27 16.80 -15.33 -9.85
N SER A 28 16.98 -14.02 -10.03
CA SER A 28 16.62 -13.03 -9.02
C SER A 28 15.12 -13.09 -8.82
N GLU A 29 14.68 -13.65 -7.70
CA GLU A 29 13.26 -13.76 -7.40
C GLU A 29 12.73 -12.41 -6.92
N TYR A 30 11.86 -11.81 -7.70
CA TYR A 30 11.16 -10.60 -7.31
C TYR A 30 10.13 -10.89 -6.22
N ALA A 31 10.24 -10.20 -5.10
CA ALA A 31 9.37 -10.39 -3.96
C ALA A 31 7.88 -10.20 -4.32
N SER A 32 7.57 -9.26 -5.21
CA SER A 32 6.19 -9.01 -5.64
C SER A 32 5.54 -10.21 -6.35
N GLU A 33 6.31 -11.00 -7.11
CA GLU A 33 5.80 -12.19 -7.80
C GLU A 33 5.53 -13.33 -6.82
N ILE A 34 6.38 -13.46 -5.81
CA ILE A 34 6.26 -14.48 -4.77
C ILE A 34 5.02 -14.20 -3.92
N PHE A 35 4.94 -13.00 -3.32
CA PHE A 35 3.82 -12.63 -2.46
C PHE A 35 2.48 -12.64 -3.18
N TYR A 36 2.44 -12.24 -4.45
CA TYR A 36 1.21 -12.24 -5.25
C TYR A 36 0.63 -13.64 -5.51
N LYS A 37 1.47 -14.67 -5.54
CA LYS A 37 1.02 -16.06 -5.72
C LYS A 37 0.41 -16.66 -4.45
N ILE A 38 0.69 -16.08 -3.28
CA ILE A 38 0.17 -16.54 -1.99
C ILE A 38 -1.27 -16.04 -1.84
N ARG A 39 -2.20 -16.94 -1.59
CA ARG A 39 -3.64 -16.65 -1.57
C ARG A 39 -4.25 -16.61 -0.17
N THR A 40 -3.53 -17.11 0.84
CA THR A 40 -3.97 -17.22 2.23
C THR A 40 -2.94 -16.61 3.17
N GLU A 41 -3.37 -16.30 4.38
CA GLU A 41 -2.54 -15.87 5.49
C GLU A 41 -1.49 -16.91 5.91
N SER A 42 -0.56 -16.54 6.75
CA SER A 42 0.31 -17.48 7.46
C SER A 42 -0.36 -17.99 8.73
N ASN A 43 0.04 -19.18 9.18
CA ASN A 43 -0.51 -19.79 10.42
C ASN A 43 0.10 -19.22 11.70
N SER A 44 1.01 -18.28 11.59
CA SER A 44 1.70 -17.66 12.71
C SER A 44 0.84 -16.58 13.38
N SER A 45 1.26 -16.10 14.56
CA SER A 45 0.64 -14.94 15.23
C SER A 45 0.72 -13.68 14.39
N SER A 46 -0.24 -12.77 14.61
CA SER A 46 -0.30 -11.50 13.87
C SER A 46 0.86 -10.60 14.23
N GLU A 47 1.63 -10.19 13.22
CA GLU A 47 2.76 -9.27 13.36
C GLU A 47 2.96 -8.47 12.07
N SER A 48 3.07 -7.15 12.22
CA SER A 48 3.53 -6.27 11.15
C SER A 48 5.05 -6.23 11.14
N ILE A 49 5.69 -6.51 10.00
CA ILE A 49 7.15 -6.64 9.89
C ILE A 49 7.70 -5.64 8.91
N GLY A 50 8.79 -4.97 9.27
CA GLY A 50 9.46 -3.97 8.45
C GLY A 50 8.67 -2.67 8.33
N SER A 51 8.93 -1.90 7.28
CA SER A 51 8.24 -0.66 7.01
C SER A 51 7.05 -0.87 6.05
N TYR A 52 6.22 0.15 5.92
CA TYR A 52 5.03 0.14 5.05
C TYR A 52 5.33 -0.13 3.57
N SER A 53 6.55 0.18 3.11
CA SER A 53 6.99 -0.01 1.72
C SER A 53 8.15 -1.00 1.56
N LYS A 54 8.56 -1.64 2.65
CA LYS A 54 9.60 -2.68 2.71
C LYS A 54 9.32 -3.58 3.90
N GLY A 55 8.30 -4.41 3.78
CA GLY A 55 7.80 -5.24 4.88
C GLY A 55 6.90 -6.37 4.40
N CYS A 56 6.31 -7.06 5.38
CA CYS A 56 5.35 -8.14 5.19
C CYS A 56 4.44 -8.25 6.41
N LEU A 57 3.45 -9.13 6.34
CA LEU A 57 2.44 -9.36 7.36
C LEU A 57 2.42 -10.84 7.74
N SER A 58 2.65 -11.14 9.00
CA SER A 58 2.41 -12.44 9.61
C SER A 58 0.99 -12.51 10.16
N GLY A 59 0.33 -13.67 10.11
CA GLY A 59 -0.99 -13.90 10.72
C GLY A 59 -2.02 -12.83 10.35
N GLY A 60 -2.06 -12.43 9.06
CA GLY A 60 -2.99 -11.41 8.59
C GLY A 60 -4.44 -11.83 8.79
N MET A 61 -5.29 -10.87 9.15
CA MET A 61 -6.74 -11.04 9.23
C MET A 61 -7.38 -10.45 7.97
N TYR A 62 -8.35 -11.18 7.39
CA TYR A 62 -9.10 -10.64 6.26
C TYR A 62 -10.24 -9.74 6.72
N LEU A 63 -10.48 -8.67 5.96
CA LEU A 63 -11.65 -7.82 6.10
C LEU A 63 -12.77 -8.43 5.23
N PRO A 64 -13.94 -8.81 5.79
CA PRO A 64 -15.05 -9.28 4.99
C PRO A 64 -15.41 -8.29 3.88
N SER A 65 -15.67 -8.79 2.67
CA SER A 65 -15.95 -7.90 1.53
C SER A 65 -17.24 -7.11 1.65
N HIS A 66 -18.10 -7.49 2.61
CA HIS A 66 -19.40 -6.88 2.85
C HIS A 66 -19.72 -6.93 4.35
N ALA A 67 -20.08 -5.78 4.91
CA ALA A 67 -20.59 -5.63 6.26
C ALA A 67 -21.65 -4.51 6.31
N GLU A 68 -22.29 -4.35 7.45
CA GLU A 68 -23.35 -3.33 7.64
C GLU A 68 -22.82 -1.92 7.32
N TYR A 69 -21.64 -1.58 7.82
CA TYR A 69 -21.10 -0.22 7.78
C TYR A 69 -20.07 0.01 6.67
N TYR A 70 -19.69 -1.01 5.90
CA TYR A 70 -18.75 -0.85 4.80
C TYR A 70 -18.93 -1.91 3.70
N ASP A 71 -18.41 -1.59 2.52
CA ASP A 71 -18.17 -2.54 1.43
C ASP A 71 -16.74 -2.43 0.94
N VAL A 72 -16.09 -3.58 0.66
CA VAL A 72 -14.73 -3.65 0.11
C VAL A 72 -14.80 -3.79 -1.41
N LEU A 73 -14.23 -2.83 -2.13
CA LEU A 73 -14.22 -2.83 -3.59
C LEU A 73 -13.08 -3.68 -4.16
N LYS A 74 -13.30 -4.23 -5.36
CA LYS A 74 -12.31 -5.05 -6.09
C LYS A 74 -11.84 -6.32 -5.35
N PRO A 75 -12.77 -7.12 -4.81
CA PRO A 75 -12.42 -8.29 -3.99
C PRO A 75 -11.55 -9.33 -4.75
N SER A 76 -11.60 -9.37 -6.09
CA SER A 76 -10.76 -10.28 -6.90
C SER A 76 -9.26 -10.03 -6.74
N ARG A 77 -8.87 -8.82 -6.33
CA ARG A 77 -7.46 -8.46 -6.10
C ARG A 77 -6.84 -9.19 -4.92
N ASN A 78 -7.65 -9.75 -4.01
CA ASN A 78 -7.21 -10.36 -2.76
C ASN A 78 -6.32 -9.41 -1.91
N ARG A 79 -6.72 -8.13 -1.80
CA ARG A 79 -6.01 -7.06 -1.09
C ARG A 79 -6.86 -6.48 0.03
N PHE A 80 -7.44 -7.36 0.82
CA PHE A 80 -8.31 -7.03 1.95
C PHE A 80 -7.82 -7.66 3.25
N TRP A 81 -6.48 -7.80 3.38
CA TRP A 81 -5.82 -8.36 4.54
C TRP A 81 -5.09 -7.28 5.33
N GLY A 82 -5.09 -7.37 6.64
CA GLY A 82 -4.43 -6.42 7.52
C GLY A 82 -4.03 -7.02 8.84
N HIS A 83 -3.24 -6.28 9.61
CA HIS A 83 -3.06 -6.57 11.03
C HIS A 83 -4.43 -6.43 11.75
N PRO A 84 -4.73 -7.19 12.81
CA PRO A 84 -5.97 -7.04 13.57
C PRO A 84 -6.31 -5.60 13.95
N ASP A 85 -5.31 -4.81 14.36
CA ASP A 85 -5.50 -3.38 14.68
C ASP A 85 -6.03 -2.56 13.50
N LEU A 86 -5.63 -2.91 12.26
CA LEU A 86 -6.13 -2.24 11.06
C LEU A 86 -7.58 -2.65 10.78
N ILE A 87 -7.91 -3.94 10.94
CA ILE A 87 -9.27 -4.44 10.75
C ILE A 87 -10.21 -3.77 11.75
N GLU A 88 -9.86 -3.80 13.04
CA GLU A 88 -10.64 -3.13 14.09
C GLU A 88 -10.79 -1.62 13.85
N PHE A 89 -9.71 -0.95 13.42
CA PHE A 89 -9.77 0.47 13.05
C PHE A 89 -10.79 0.73 11.94
N ILE A 90 -10.83 -0.10 10.91
CA ILE A 90 -11.77 0.05 9.80
C ILE A 90 -13.22 -0.15 10.28
N GLU A 91 -13.46 -1.21 11.06
CA GLU A 91 -14.79 -1.53 11.61
C GLU A 91 -15.32 -0.39 12.48
N LEU A 92 -14.56 0.04 13.48
CA LEU A 92 -14.95 1.11 14.39
C LEU A 92 -15.12 2.47 13.67
N THR A 93 -14.24 2.79 12.72
CA THR A 93 -14.35 4.03 11.95
C THR A 93 -15.59 4.00 11.05
N SER A 94 -15.88 2.86 10.42
CA SER A 94 -17.05 2.69 9.56
C SER A 94 -18.36 2.82 10.34
N GLU A 95 -18.42 2.22 11.54
CA GLU A 95 -19.55 2.35 12.45
C GLU A 95 -19.75 3.80 12.91
N GLN A 96 -18.68 4.48 13.31
CA GLN A 96 -18.73 5.88 13.72
C GLN A 96 -19.28 6.78 12.59
N ILE A 97 -18.77 6.59 11.35
CA ILE A 97 -19.24 7.34 10.18
C ILE A 97 -20.70 7.03 9.86
N PHE A 98 -21.10 5.77 9.96
CA PHE A 98 -22.50 5.39 9.76
C PHE A 98 -23.43 6.07 10.79
N ASN A 99 -23.06 6.06 12.05
CA ASN A 99 -23.85 6.68 13.14
C ASN A 99 -23.96 8.20 12.97
N GLU A 100 -22.93 8.86 12.39
CA GLU A 100 -22.95 10.31 12.22
C GLU A 100 -23.63 10.77 10.92
N PHE A 101 -23.49 9.99 9.82
CA PHE A 101 -23.95 10.42 8.50
C PHE A 101 -24.99 9.51 7.84
N GLY A 102 -25.38 8.41 8.47
CA GLY A 102 -26.37 7.46 7.98
C GLY A 102 -25.91 6.59 6.80
N ASN A 103 -24.62 6.67 6.42
CA ASN A 103 -24.04 5.89 5.31
C ASN A 103 -22.67 5.34 5.70
N GLY A 104 -22.42 4.09 5.32
CA GLY A 104 -21.13 3.43 5.55
C GLY A 104 -20.03 3.86 4.58
N LEU A 105 -18.88 3.18 4.69
CA LEU A 105 -17.67 3.45 3.91
C LEU A 105 -17.52 2.50 2.71
N LEU A 106 -16.85 2.99 1.69
CA LEU A 106 -16.26 2.17 0.62
C LEU A 106 -14.76 2.00 0.91
N ILE A 107 -14.35 0.76 1.10
CA ILE A 107 -12.96 0.41 1.42
C ILE A 107 -12.27 -0.06 0.13
N GLY A 108 -11.06 0.41 -0.09
CA GLY A 108 -10.20 0.02 -1.20
C GLY A 108 -9.20 -1.07 -0.81
N ASP A 109 -7.99 -0.98 -1.40
CA ASP A 109 -6.93 -1.94 -1.13
C ASP A 109 -6.37 -1.78 0.30
N LEU A 110 -6.19 -2.90 1.00
CA LEU A 110 -5.35 -3.09 2.17
C LEU A 110 -4.04 -3.76 1.72
N SER A 111 -3.58 -4.80 2.41
CA SER A 111 -2.46 -5.61 1.97
C SER A 111 -2.90 -6.92 1.31
N MET A 112 -1.94 -7.64 0.72
CA MET A 112 -2.09 -9.04 0.34
C MET A 112 -2.09 -9.94 1.58
N PRO A 113 -2.47 -11.24 1.48
CA PRO A 113 -2.64 -12.13 2.65
C PRO A 113 -1.45 -12.18 3.60
N ARG A 114 -0.24 -12.13 3.06
CA ARG A 114 1.01 -12.08 3.83
C ARG A 114 1.77 -10.77 3.64
N GLY A 115 1.07 -9.71 3.21
CA GLY A 115 1.68 -8.42 2.90
C GLY A 115 2.65 -8.49 1.72
N GLY A 116 3.80 -7.86 1.85
CA GLY A 116 4.84 -7.80 0.82
C GLY A 116 4.52 -6.85 -0.34
N PRO A 117 5.51 -6.63 -1.24
CA PRO A 117 5.34 -5.71 -2.36
C PRO A 117 4.33 -6.24 -3.37
N MET A 118 3.44 -5.35 -3.80
CA MET A 118 2.42 -5.68 -4.81
C MET A 118 3.01 -5.58 -6.23
N PRO A 119 2.59 -6.41 -7.20
CA PRO A 119 3.09 -6.36 -8.58
C PRO A 119 2.68 -5.08 -9.32
N TYR A 120 1.59 -4.43 -8.91
CA TYR A 120 1.09 -3.17 -9.48
C TYR A 120 0.30 -2.38 -8.44
N GLY A 121 0.11 -1.08 -8.69
CA GLY A 121 -0.66 -0.18 -7.84
C GLY A 121 0.20 0.47 -6.76
N HIS A 122 0.16 -0.07 -5.55
CA HIS A 122 0.77 0.58 -4.38
C HIS A 122 2.26 0.29 -4.24
N LYS A 123 3.01 1.28 -3.73
CA LYS A 123 4.39 1.12 -3.27
C LYS A 123 4.44 0.68 -1.80
N SER A 124 3.46 1.10 -1.01
CA SER A 124 3.25 0.70 0.39
C SER A 124 2.20 -0.41 0.50
N HIS A 125 1.46 -0.49 1.60
CA HIS A 125 0.52 -1.58 1.92
C HIS A 125 1.20 -2.95 2.13
N GLN A 126 2.47 -2.96 2.54
CA GLN A 126 3.23 -4.20 2.60
C GLN A 126 3.18 -4.89 3.97
N ASN A 127 2.97 -4.14 5.05
CA ASN A 127 3.03 -4.68 6.42
C ASN A 127 1.67 -4.74 7.14
N GLY A 128 0.56 -4.59 6.38
CA GLY A 128 -0.80 -4.75 6.93
C GLY A 128 -1.31 -3.57 7.77
N LEU A 129 -0.72 -2.37 7.64
CA LEU A 129 -1.09 -1.17 8.42
C LEU A 129 -1.58 0.00 7.55
N ASP A 130 -1.75 -0.22 6.27
CA ASP A 130 -2.24 0.78 5.31
C ASP A 130 -3.62 0.37 4.75
N VAL A 131 -4.53 1.31 4.59
CA VAL A 131 -5.82 1.13 3.92
C VAL A 131 -6.19 2.34 3.09
N ASP A 132 -6.76 2.09 1.92
CA ASP A 132 -7.41 3.12 1.10
C ASP A 132 -8.90 3.19 1.44
N ILE A 133 -9.41 4.39 1.71
CA ILE A 133 -10.83 4.65 1.98
C ILE A 133 -11.32 5.66 0.95
N TYR A 134 -12.41 5.33 0.25
CA TYR A 134 -12.96 6.22 -0.76
C TYR A 134 -13.70 7.41 -0.12
N TYR A 135 -13.66 8.56 -0.81
CA TYR A 135 -14.40 9.75 -0.37
C TYR A 135 -15.92 9.64 -0.58
N GLU A 136 -16.33 8.72 -1.45
CA GLU A 136 -17.74 8.48 -1.76
C GLU A 136 -18.36 7.59 -0.68
N LYS A 137 -19.59 7.90 -0.27
CA LYS A 137 -20.35 7.12 0.69
C LYS A 137 -20.71 5.74 0.09
N LYS A 138 -20.80 4.72 0.94
CA LYS A 138 -21.39 3.44 0.56
C LYS A 138 -22.82 3.68 0.07
N PRO A 139 -23.22 3.14 -1.09
CA PRO A 139 -24.60 3.18 -1.53
C PRO A 139 -25.55 2.52 -0.52
N GLU A 140 -26.78 2.99 -0.45
CA GLU A 140 -27.80 2.42 0.45
C GLU A 140 -28.24 1.01 0.03
N PHE A 141 -28.10 0.68 -1.26
CA PHE A 141 -28.38 -0.66 -1.77
C PHE A 141 -27.19 -1.59 -1.56
N GLN A 142 -27.47 -2.85 -1.24
CA GLN A 142 -26.44 -3.87 -1.15
C GLN A 142 -25.79 -4.13 -2.50
N MET A 143 -24.47 -4.03 -2.58
CA MET A 143 -23.71 -4.36 -3.77
C MET A 143 -23.46 -5.87 -3.85
N ASP A 144 -23.88 -6.48 -4.96
CA ASP A 144 -23.47 -7.84 -5.30
C ASP A 144 -21.98 -7.89 -5.69
N ARG A 145 -21.43 -9.11 -5.82
CA ARG A 145 -20.03 -9.32 -6.15
C ARG A 145 -19.61 -8.63 -7.47
N PHE A 146 -20.48 -8.60 -8.45
CA PHE A 146 -20.19 -7.94 -9.73
C PHE A 146 -20.10 -6.43 -9.56
N LYS A 147 -21.01 -5.82 -8.80
CA LYS A 147 -20.97 -4.39 -8.50
C LYS A 147 -19.74 -4.04 -7.65
N LEU A 148 -19.42 -4.80 -6.60
CA LEU A 148 -18.19 -4.60 -5.84
C LEU A 148 -16.95 -4.61 -6.73
N GLU A 149 -16.90 -5.52 -7.71
CA GLU A 149 -15.76 -5.63 -8.64
C GLU A 149 -15.71 -4.49 -9.65
N THR A 150 -16.85 -4.00 -10.14
CA THR A 150 -16.91 -3.03 -11.24
C THR A 150 -17.12 -1.60 -10.79
N TYR A 151 -17.55 -1.37 -9.55
CA TYR A 151 -17.80 -0.03 -9.02
C TYR A 151 -16.55 0.86 -9.14
N ASN A 152 -16.76 2.07 -9.63
CA ASN A 152 -15.67 3.03 -9.84
C ASN A 152 -16.02 4.36 -9.16
N PRO A 153 -15.56 4.58 -7.92
CA PRO A 153 -15.82 5.79 -7.18
C PRO A 153 -15.41 7.07 -7.93
N LYS A 154 -16.16 8.13 -7.69
CA LYS A 154 -15.97 9.41 -8.37
C LYS A 154 -14.74 10.15 -7.84
N SER A 155 -14.14 10.95 -8.70
CA SER A 155 -13.06 11.85 -8.33
C SER A 155 -13.60 13.10 -7.64
N LEU A 156 -12.98 13.52 -6.54
CA LEU A 156 -13.24 14.83 -5.92
C LEU A 156 -12.61 15.99 -6.69
N LEU A 157 -11.83 15.70 -7.73
CA LEU A 157 -11.33 16.73 -8.63
C LEU A 157 -12.19 16.83 -9.87
N SER A 158 -12.22 18.02 -10.47
CA SER A 158 -12.80 18.27 -11.78
C SER A 158 -12.19 17.38 -12.88
N PRO A 159 -12.83 17.21 -14.04
CA PRO A 159 -12.30 16.34 -15.10
C PRO A 159 -10.88 16.71 -15.57
N ASN A 160 -10.51 17.99 -15.51
CA ASN A 160 -9.15 18.47 -15.83
C ASN A 160 -8.17 18.27 -14.64
N GLN A 161 -8.64 17.78 -13.51
CA GLN A 161 -7.90 17.53 -12.26
C GLN A 161 -7.19 18.76 -11.67
N ARG A 162 -7.59 19.98 -12.02
CA ARG A 162 -6.91 21.21 -11.59
C ARG A 162 -7.60 21.94 -10.44
N GLU A 163 -8.79 21.49 -10.05
CA GLU A 163 -9.61 22.11 -9.02
C GLU A 163 -10.52 21.09 -8.34
N ILE A 164 -11.05 21.47 -7.19
CA ILE A 164 -12.04 20.66 -6.48
C ILE A 164 -13.37 20.65 -7.28
N ASN A 165 -13.97 19.48 -7.39
CA ASN A 165 -15.31 19.32 -7.91
C ASN A 165 -16.33 19.61 -6.79
N TYR A 166 -16.73 20.86 -6.65
CA TYR A 166 -17.68 21.30 -5.61
C TYR A 166 -19.12 20.72 -5.76
N LYS A 167 -19.40 19.97 -6.82
CA LYS A 167 -20.63 19.17 -6.93
C LYS A 167 -20.56 17.88 -6.11
N LEU A 168 -19.35 17.42 -5.79
CA LEU A 168 -19.10 16.20 -5.02
C LEU A 168 -18.48 16.48 -3.64
N TRP A 169 -17.80 17.62 -3.50
CA TRP A 169 -17.23 18.06 -2.24
C TRP A 169 -18.35 18.65 -1.34
N THR A 170 -18.52 18.08 -0.16
CA THR A 170 -19.47 18.53 0.86
C THR A 170 -18.80 18.53 2.23
N ASP A 171 -19.50 18.93 3.28
CA ASP A 171 -18.98 18.84 4.66
C ASP A 171 -18.65 17.38 5.05
N TYR A 172 -19.33 16.39 4.45
CA TYR A 172 -19.05 14.98 4.69
C TYR A 172 -17.57 14.61 4.46
N GLN A 173 -16.97 15.03 3.36
CA GLN A 173 -15.57 14.69 3.07
C GLN A 173 -14.60 15.34 4.06
N TYR A 174 -14.91 16.56 4.48
CA TYR A 174 -14.14 17.25 5.51
C TYR A 174 -14.22 16.51 6.85
N ASP A 175 -15.42 16.17 7.29
CA ASP A 175 -15.66 15.51 8.58
C ASP A 175 -15.13 14.06 8.57
N LEU A 176 -15.30 13.32 7.47
CA LEU A 176 -14.71 11.98 7.27
C LEU A 176 -13.20 12.01 7.49
N LEU A 177 -12.48 12.94 6.87
CA LEU A 177 -11.02 13.08 7.03
C LEU A 177 -10.65 13.50 8.46
N LYS A 178 -11.43 14.36 9.07
CA LYS A 178 -11.21 14.81 10.45
C LYS A 178 -11.41 13.68 11.46
N ILE A 179 -12.51 12.94 11.38
CA ILE A 179 -12.81 11.78 12.23
C ILE A 179 -11.69 10.75 12.09
N THR A 180 -11.35 10.37 10.86
CA THR A 180 -10.30 9.40 10.57
C THR A 180 -8.96 9.84 11.17
N SER A 181 -8.57 11.10 10.97
CA SER A 181 -7.26 11.59 11.44
C SER A 181 -7.15 11.78 12.94
N LYS A 182 -8.26 11.98 13.64
CA LYS A 182 -8.29 12.12 15.11
C LYS A 182 -8.08 10.80 15.84
N ASN A 183 -8.23 9.66 15.18
CA ASN A 183 -7.94 8.36 15.81
C ASN A 183 -6.45 8.29 16.17
N ASP A 184 -6.14 7.88 17.41
CA ASP A 184 -4.78 7.89 17.95
C ASP A 184 -3.87 6.88 17.26
N ARG A 185 -4.41 5.76 16.74
CA ARG A 185 -3.64 4.78 15.97
C ARG A 185 -3.22 5.31 14.60
N VAL A 186 -3.83 6.38 14.08
CA VAL A 186 -3.49 6.94 12.78
C VAL A 186 -2.21 7.74 12.84
N ALA A 187 -1.19 7.27 12.13
CA ALA A 187 0.08 7.98 11.96
C ALA A 187 -0.03 9.06 10.88
N ARG A 188 -0.65 8.76 9.73
CA ARG A 188 -0.83 9.69 8.60
C ARG A 188 -2.07 9.35 7.78
N VAL A 189 -2.57 10.38 7.12
CA VAL A 189 -3.59 10.28 6.07
C VAL A 189 -3.05 11.01 4.84
N PHE A 190 -2.91 10.31 3.72
CA PHE A 190 -2.42 10.91 2.47
C PHE A 190 -3.60 11.28 1.58
N VAL A 191 -3.62 12.52 1.13
CA VAL A 191 -4.67 13.09 0.29
C VAL A 191 -4.07 13.84 -0.90
N ASN A 192 -4.85 14.06 -1.96
CA ASN A 192 -4.41 14.90 -3.06
C ASN A 192 -4.05 16.32 -2.56
N PRO A 193 -2.99 16.96 -3.09
CA PRO A 193 -2.60 18.31 -2.68
C PRO A 193 -3.71 19.36 -2.77
N LEU A 194 -4.59 19.29 -3.78
CA LEU A 194 -5.74 20.19 -3.91
C LEU A 194 -6.77 19.94 -2.80
N ILE A 195 -7.00 18.66 -2.43
CA ILE A 195 -7.86 18.30 -1.31
C ILE A 195 -7.25 18.81 0.01
N LYS A 196 -5.93 18.62 0.22
CA LYS A 196 -5.26 19.19 1.39
C LYS A 196 -5.42 20.70 1.47
N ASN A 197 -5.28 21.41 0.34
CA ASN A 197 -5.45 22.85 0.26
C ASN A 197 -6.88 23.28 0.66
N GLU A 198 -7.89 22.55 0.19
CA GLU A 198 -9.29 22.86 0.54
C GLU A 198 -9.58 22.63 2.02
N ILE A 199 -9.10 21.51 2.57
CA ILE A 199 -9.23 21.23 4.00
C ILE A 199 -8.56 22.32 4.85
N CYS A 200 -7.36 22.77 4.47
CA CYS A 200 -6.65 23.83 5.17
C CYS A 200 -7.47 25.11 5.23
N LYS A 201 -8.07 25.54 4.12
CA LYS A 201 -8.92 26.73 4.07
C LYS A 201 -10.11 26.62 5.03
N ILE A 202 -10.81 25.48 5.01
CA ILE A 202 -11.98 25.25 5.86
C ILE A 202 -11.59 25.19 7.34
N ALA A 203 -10.55 24.42 7.68
CA ALA A 203 -10.11 24.24 9.07
C ALA A 203 -9.59 25.55 9.69
N ILE A 204 -8.83 26.35 8.94
CA ILE A 204 -8.35 27.67 9.39
C ILE A 204 -9.54 28.60 9.66
N LYS A 205 -10.52 28.62 8.74
CA LYS A 205 -11.74 29.44 8.93
C LYS A 205 -12.56 28.98 10.16
N LYS A 206 -12.58 27.68 10.45
CA LYS A 206 -13.26 27.10 11.62
C LYS A 206 -12.45 27.22 12.93
N GLY A 207 -11.17 27.59 12.88
CA GLY A 207 -10.26 27.63 14.04
C GLY A 207 -9.94 26.25 14.62
N ASP A 208 -10.02 25.18 13.83
CA ASP A 208 -9.85 23.78 14.25
C ASP A 208 -8.79 23.09 13.36
N THR A 209 -7.52 23.25 13.71
CA THR A 209 -6.38 22.87 12.87
C THR A 209 -5.50 21.74 13.43
N ASP A 210 -5.67 21.31 14.67
CA ASP A 210 -4.78 20.38 15.38
C ASP A 210 -4.63 19.01 14.69
N TRP A 211 -5.68 18.53 14.07
CA TRP A 211 -5.72 17.27 13.36
C TRP A 211 -5.05 17.31 11.99
N LEU A 212 -4.89 18.49 11.40
CA LEU A 212 -4.32 18.68 10.07
C LEU A 212 -2.88 18.19 9.94
N LYS A 213 -2.12 18.11 11.03
CA LYS A 213 -0.74 17.61 11.03
C LYS A 213 -0.63 16.19 10.50
N LYS A 214 -1.65 15.34 10.71
CA LYS A 214 -1.67 13.96 10.20
C LYS A 214 -2.06 13.89 8.72
N ILE A 215 -2.72 14.89 8.17
CA ILE A 215 -3.14 14.95 6.76
C ILE A 215 -1.99 15.45 5.90
N ARG A 216 -1.46 14.59 5.03
CA ARG A 216 -0.26 14.89 4.24
C ARG A 216 -0.59 14.92 2.73
N PRO A 217 -0.10 15.93 1.99
CA PRO A 217 -0.27 15.98 0.55
C PRO A 217 0.51 14.86 -0.13
N TRP A 218 -0.12 14.17 -1.10
CA TRP A 218 0.51 13.16 -1.92
C TRP A 218 -0.17 13.09 -3.31
N GLY A 219 0.61 12.91 -4.36
CA GLY A 219 0.10 12.80 -5.74
C GLY A 219 -0.91 11.64 -5.89
N GLY A 220 -1.82 11.75 -6.85
CA GLY A 220 -2.99 10.87 -6.91
C GLY A 220 -3.99 11.20 -5.79
N HIS A 221 -4.54 10.21 -5.12
CA HIS A 221 -5.42 10.32 -3.94
C HIS A 221 -6.60 11.29 -4.10
N TYR A 222 -7.20 11.31 -5.28
CA TYR A 222 -8.35 12.16 -5.60
C TYR A 222 -9.70 11.44 -5.60
N LYS A 223 -9.70 10.08 -5.55
CA LYS A 223 -10.91 9.26 -5.38
C LYS A 223 -10.99 8.65 -3.99
N HIS A 224 -9.87 8.43 -3.37
CA HIS A 224 -9.68 7.86 -2.03
C HIS A 224 -8.59 8.64 -1.31
N PHE A 225 -8.56 8.49 -0.01
CA PHE A 225 -7.42 8.83 0.82
C PHE A 225 -6.78 7.56 1.38
N HIS A 226 -5.50 7.62 1.63
CA HIS A 226 -4.74 6.51 2.16
C HIS A 226 -4.47 6.74 3.66
N VAL A 227 -4.90 5.81 4.48
CA VAL A 227 -4.67 5.83 5.94
C VAL A 227 -3.53 4.91 6.28
N ARG A 228 -2.67 5.38 7.17
CA ARG A 228 -1.54 4.63 7.72
C ARG A 228 -1.63 4.61 9.23
N LEU A 229 -1.64 3.42 9.83
CA LEU A 229 -1.58 3.26 11.28
C LEU A 229 -0.13 3.25 11.79
N THR A 230 0.04 3.51 13.09
CA THR A 230 1.30 3.28 13.80
C THR A 230 1.56 1.79 13.96
N CYS A 231 2.80 1.40 14.18
CA CYS A 231 3.14 0.02 14.52
C CYS A 231 2.35 -0.46 15.73
N PRO A 232 1.73 -1.65 15.67
CA PRO A 232 0.99 -2.23 16.78
C PRO A 232 1.92 -2.57 17.95
N GLU A 233 1.37 -2.53 19.14
CA GLU A 233 2.06 -3.09 20.30
C GLU A 233 2.31 -4.59 20.09
N GLY A 234 3.51 -5.07 20.41
CA GLY A 234 3.91 -6.46 20.20
C GLY A 234 4.54 -6.75 18.82
N SER A 235 4.36 -5.94 17.80
CA SER A 235 5.06 -6.08 16.51
C SER A 235 6.50 -5.55 16.59
N LYS A 236 7.41 -6.38 17.11
CA LYS A 236 8.79 -5.97 17.44
C LYS A 236 9.61 -5.57 16.22
N ASP A 237 9.37 -6.21 15.10
CA ASP A 237 10.08 -5.95 13.84
C ASP A 237 9.42 -4.84 12.99
N CYS A 238 8.34 -4.23 13.49
CA CYS A 238 7.66 -3.14 12.79
C CYS A 238 8.44 -1.83 12.88
N ILE A 239 8.55 -1.12 11.77
CA ILE A 239 9.30 0.14 11.68
C ILE A 239 8.33 1.28 11.35
N ASN A 240 8.07 2.13 12.33
CA ASN A 240 7.29 3.34 12.13
C ASN A 240 7.95 4.30 11.13
N GLN A 241 7.14 5.02 10.40
CA GLN A 241 7.63 6.14 9.61
C GLN A 241 8.15 7.25 10.54
N ALA A 242 9.18 8.00 10.08
CA ALA A 242 9.74 9.11 10.85
C ALA A 242 8.63 10.06 11.37
N PRO A 243 8.78 10.64 12.58
CA PRO A 243 7.78 11.51 13.17
C PRO A 243 7.34 12.66 12.25
N ILE A 244 6.09 13.09 12.39
CA ILE A 244 5.56 14.24 11.65
C ILE A 244 6.20 15.51 12.19
N LYS A 245 6.61 16.43 11.30
CA LYS A 245 7.04 17.75 11.70
C LYS A 245 5.90 18.49 12.42
N GLN A 246 6.24 19.29 13.42
CA GLN A 246 5.28 20.11 14.20
C GLN A 246 4.71 21.24 13.31
N SER A 247 3.80 20.91 12.41
CA SER A 247 3.09 21.89 11.57
C SER A 247 1.79 21.24 11.04
N ASP A 248 0.80 22.08 10.77
CA ASP A 248 -0.47 21.68 10.17
C ASP A 248 -0.32 21.17 8.72
N GLY A 249 0.84 21.37 8.12
CA GLY A 249 1.13 21.00 6.73
C GLY A 249 0.42 21.85 5.69
N CYS A 250 -0.12 23.02 6.08
CA CYS A 250 -0.83 23.95 5.19
C CYS A 250 0.09 25.06 4.60
N GLY A 251 1.30 25.18 5.11
CA GLY A 251 2.27 26.22 4.69
C GLY A 251 3.17 25.77 3.52
N ILE A 252 4.47 25.99 3.69
CA ILE A 252 5.51 25.79 2.65
C ILE A 252 5.48 24.39 2.03
N GLU A 253 5.23 23.36 2.83
CA GLU A 253 5.15 21.97 2.32
C GLU A 253 4.04 21.84 1.27
N LEU A 254 2.82 22.30 1.59
CA LEU A 254 1.70 22.25 0.65
C LEU A 254 1.98 23.09 -0.59
N GLN A 255 2.53 24.29 -0.44
CA GLN A 255 2.89 25.15 -1.56
C GLN A 255 3.89 24.46 -2.50
N SER A 256 4.87 23.73 -1.97
CA SER A 256 5.81 22.97 -2.79
C SER A 256 5.16 21.86 -3.63
N TRP A 257 4.04 21.32 -3.17
CA TRP A 257 3.23 20.34 -3.92
C TRP A 257 2.36 21.00 -4.99
N LEU A 258 1.80 22.18 -4.70
CA LEU A 258 0.92 22.91 -5.62
C LEU A 258 1.68 23.58 -6.77
N GLN A 259 2.94 23.99 -6.54
CA GLN A 259 3.79 24.63 -7.56
C GLN A 259 4.40 23.65 -8.56
N LYS A 260 4.55 22.38 -8.19
CA LYS A 260 5.06 21.33 -9.07
C LYS A 260 3.85 20.63 -9.66
N ASP A 261 3.88 20.25 -10.93
CA ASP A 261 2.85 19.41 -11.57
C ASP A 261 2.67 18.03 -10.88
N LYS A 262 3.18 17.87 -9.66
CA LYS A 262 3.06 16.70 -8.78
C LYS A 262 1.63 16.40 -8.34
N VAL A 263 0.72 17.33 -8.45
CA VAL A 263 -0.71 17.13 -8.21
C VAL A 263 -1.25 15.98 -9.06
N PHE A 264 -0.68 15.81 -10.26
CA PHE A 264 -1.13 14.86 -11.27
C PHE A 264 -0.28 13.57 -11.33
N GLU A 265 0.88 13.53 -10.68
CA GLU A 265 1.70 12.32 -10.66
C GLU A 265 0.96 11.20 -9.93
N SER A 266 0.21 10.39 -10.69
CA SER A 266 -0.06 9.05 -10.24
C SER A 266 1.27 8.29 -10.28
N ASN A 267 1.65 7.62 -9.19
CA ASN A 267 2.84 6.77 -9.15
C ASN A 267 2.80 5.60 -10.16
N SER A 268 1.76 5.52 -11.01
CA SER A 268 1.53 4.43 -11.95
C SER A 268 2.42 4.45 -13.19
N THR A 269 3.07 5.57 -13.50
CA THR A 269 3.90 5.70 -14.72
C THR A 269 5.41 5.55 -14.48
N LYS A 270 5.89 5.55 -13.23
CA LYS A 270 7.29 5.21 -12.94
C LYS A 270 7.44 3.70 -13.03
N ILE A 271 8.44 3.26 -13.81
CA ILE A 271 8.88 1.87 -13.82
C ILE A 271 9.05 1.46 -12.36
N LYS A 272 8.25 0.48 -11.93
CA LYS A 272 8.33 -0.01 -10.56
C LYS A 272 9.70 -0.65 -10.40
N GLU A 273 10.53 -0.13 -9.49
CA GLU A 273 11.74 -0.83 -9.08
C GLU A 273 11.31 -2.18 -8.49
N TRP A 274 11.73 -3.25 -9.12
CA TRP A 274 11.42 -4.60 -8.70
C TRP A 274 12.26 -4.94 -7.48
N MET A 275 11.64 -4.98 -6.31
CA MET A 275 12.29 -5.35 -5.06
C MET A 275 12.61 -6.85 -5.06
N LEU A 276 13.86 -7.20 -4.79
CA LEU A 276 14.28 -8.58 -4.61
C LEU A 276 13.84 -9.10 -3.24
N LEU A 277 13.59 -10.41 -3.14
CA LEU A 277 13.26 -11.04 -1.86
C LEU A 277 14.37 -10.83 -0.80
N SER A 278 15.63 -10.75 -1.25
CA SER A 278 16.77 -10.51 -0.36
C SER A 278 16.79 -9.13 0.27
N GLU A 279 16.06 -8.17 -0.28
CA GLU A 279 15.98 -6.79 0.23
C GLU A 279 14.95 -6.64 1.35
N LEU A 280 14.01 -7.58 1.49
CA LEU A 280 13.04 -7.60 2.58
C LEU A 280 13.68 -8.05 3.91
N PRO A 281 13.08 -7.70 5.06
CA PRO A 281 13.47 -8.27 6.35
C PRO A 281 13.54 -9.80 6.30
N ASN A 282 14.50 -10.40 7.02
CA ASN A 282 14.66 -11.86 7.01
C ASN A 282 13.42 -12.60 7.50
N SER A 283 12.69 -12.03 8.45
CA SER A 283 11.42 -12.58 8.96
C SER A 283 10.40 -12.79 7.83
N CYS A 284 10.39 -11.93 6.81
CA CYS A 284 9.49 -12.07 5.65
C CYS A 284 9.76 -13.33 4.81
N LYS A 285 11.01 -13.82 4.79
CA LYS A 285 11.36 -15.07 4.08
C LYS A 285 10.79 -16.32 4.76
N ASN A 286 10.59 -16.26 6.07
CA ASN A 286 9.97 -17.34 6.83
C ASN A 286 8.47 -17.40 6.54
N ILE A 287 7.81 -16.26 6.53
CA ILE A 287 6.37 -16.13 6.30
C ILE A 287 5.94 -16.68 4.94
N ILE A 288 6.74 -16.54 3.89
CA ILE A 288 6.38 -17.08 2.56
C ILE A 288 6.45 -18.62 2.48
N ARG A 289 7.10 -19.28 3.44
CA ARG A 289 7.26 -20.76 3.49
C ARG A 289 6.21 -21.43 4.40
N ASP A 290 5.53 -20.65 5.21
CA ASP A 290 4.51 -21.06 6.16
C ASP A 290 3.19 -21.45 5.43
#